data_8f85e22f22285bb05b64c6274af54b3e
#
_entry.id   8f85e22f22285bb05b64c6274af54b3e
#
_cell.length_a   1.000
_cell.length_b   1.000
_cell.length_c   1.000
_cell.angle_alpha   90.00
_cell.angle_beta   90.00
_cell.angle_gamma   90.00
#
_symmetry.space_group_name_H-M   'P 1'
#
loop_
_entity.id
_entity.type
_entity.pdbx_description
1 polymer ?
#
loop_
_entity_poly.entity_id
_entity_poly.type
_entity_poly.pdbx_seq_one_letter_code
_entity_poly.pdbx_strand_id
1 'polypeptide(L)'
;GQLRALEERRARVLEALTARADEGLIDPLTLLQLRSSLMNAATVADVNALYAPYRSERVTRAQLARAAGLDSLVEDLLEVPLADAHAIAAAYITTDEEIAEARAEGDETLPIRTAEEALEGARAILIDRALTDPVLGEKLLTRLREQGVIESRVIAGHESDGAKFSDYFAFSDRIRSIPPHRVLALHRAKDAGVVRLKVDVAPAPMALTRLRGAARVEAEAAAENYENVRSTYEREVAAALRIPVQVLNTVDDEDRVLGWLAATVRTAWRSHLRPRLAERIRHQLLDAAAQHATEVFASNLRDILLAAPAGHKTTLGLDPGLRHGVKYAVVDGTGEPLRVGTVYPHAPRNQWAEALRELAAACREHGVELIAIGNGTASRETDKLASELIRALREEGAEAPQKVTVSEAGASVYSASALAAAELPDYDVTVRGAVSIARRLQDPLAELVKIDPQSIGVGQYQHDVPP
;
A
#
# COMPACT_ATOMS: atom_id res chain seq x y z
N GLY A 1 -8.04 11.72 -8.01
CA GLY A 1 -7.69 10.32 -7.74
C GLY A 1 -8.76 9.34 -8.17
N GLN A 2 -9.65 8.97 -7.27
CA GLN A 2 -10.63 7.87 -7.49
C GLN A 2 -11.61 8.13 -8.64
N LEU A 3 -12.15 9.35 -8.76
CA LEU A 3 -13.04 9.72 -9.86
C LEU A 3 -12.35 9.61 -11.22
N ARG A 4 -11.08 10.04 -11.31
CA ARG A 4 -10.31 9.93 -12.54
C ARG A 4 -10.02 8.48 -12.93
N ALA A 5 -9.67 7.63 -11.95
CA ALA A 5 -9.49 6.19 -12.16
C ALA A 5 -10.80 5.51 -12.59
N LEU A 6 -11.94 5.93 -12.03
CA LEU A 6 -13.27 5.44 -12.41
C LEU A 6 -13.58 5.81 -13.87
N GLU A 7 -13.37 7.06 -14.28
CA GLU A 7 -13.61 7.52 -15.66
C GLU A 7 -12.70 6.80 -16.67
N GLU A 8 -11.41 6.69 -16.36
CA GLU A 8 -10.45 5.95 -17.19
C GLU A 8 -10.83 4.45 -17.33
N ARG A 9 -11.36 3.87 -16.24
CA ARG A 9 -11.81 2.47 -16.27
C ARG A 9 -13.07 2.30 -17.07
N ARG A 10 -14.06 3.22 -16.93
CA ARG A 10 -15.29 3.24 -17.73
C ARG A 10 -14.97 3.32 -19.23
N ALA A 11 -14.09 4.25 -19.62
CA ALA A 11 -13.69 4.44 -21.01
C ALA A 11 -13.09 3.16 -21.61
N ARG A 12 -12.14 2.53 -20.93
CA ARG A 12 -11.52 1.27 -21.39
C ARG A 12 -12.50 0.11 -21.49
N VAL A 13 -13.43 -0.01 -20.56
CA VAL A 13 -14.43 -1.07 -20.58
C VAL A 13 -15.43 -0.83 -21.71
N LEU A 14 -15.85 0.40 -21.93
CA LEU A 14 -16.77 0.75 -23.02
C LEU A 14 -16.15 0.47 -24.40
N GLU A 15 -14.87 0.82 -24.58
CA GLU A 15 -14.11 0.49 -25.80
C GLU A 15 -14.07 -1.02 -26.07
N ALA A 16 -13.74 -1.82 -25.04
CA ALA A 16 -13.71 -3.28 -25.14
C ALA A 16 -15.08 -3.90 -25.45
N LEU A 17 -16.16 -3.37 -24.88
CA LEU A 17 -17.53 -3.84 -25.15
C LEU A 17 -17.99 -3.45 -26.58
N THR A 18 -17.59 -2.27 -27.05
CA THR A 18 -17.90 -1.82 -28.41
C THR A 18 -17.19 -2.70 -29.44
N ALA A 19 -15.90 -2.99 -29.26
CA ALA A 19 -15.18 -3.91 -30.14
C ALA A 19 -15.84 -5.28 -30.21
N ARG A 20 -16.35 -5.83 -29.10
CA ARG A 20 -17.07 -7.10 -29.08
C ARG A 20 -18.45 -7.04 -29.74
N ALA A 21 -19.11 -5.91 -29.67
CA ALA A 21 -20.35 -5.73 -30.41
C ALA A 21 -20.10 -5.65 -31.92
N ASP A 22 -19.00 -5.02 -32.35
CA ASP A 22 -18.56 -5.00 -33.76
C ASP A 22 -18.21 -6.40 -34.28
N GLU A 23 -17.70 -7.29 -33.40
CA GLU A 23 -17.46 -8.70 -33.67
C GLU A 23 -18.73 -9.57 -33.64
N GLY A 24 -19.90 -8.97 -33.33
CA GLY A 24 -21.19 -9.68 -33.25
C GLY A 24 -21.38 -10.51 -31.97
N LEU A 25 -20.50 -10.38 -30.99
CA LEU A 25 -20.52 -11.13 -29.72
C LEU A 25 -21.45 -10.52 -28.67
N ILE A 26 -21.88 -9.27 -28.88
CA ILE A 26 -22.83 -8.53 -28.01
C ILE A 26 -23.86 -7.87 -28.93
N ASP A 27 -25.14 -8.09 -28.66
CA ASP A 27 -26.17 -7.45 -29.44
C ASP A 27 -26.28 -5.93 -29.11
N PRO A 28 -26.74 -5.08 -30.06
CA PRO A 28 -26.76 -3.64 -29.91
C PRO A 28 -27.63 -3.14 -28.73
N LEU A 29 -28.69 -3.85 -28.37
CA LEU A 29 -29.57 -3.48 -27.27
C LEU A 29 -28.89 -3.71 -25.93
N THR A 30 -28.21 -4.84 -25.77
CA THR A 30 -27.39 -5.17 -24.60
C THR A 30 -26.23 -4.19 -24.44
N LEU A 31 -25.56 -3.79 -25.54
CA LEU A 31 -24.51 -2.76 -25.48
C LEU A 31 -25.04 -1.41 -24.97
N LEU A 32 -26.22 -1.01 -25.42
CA LEU A 32 -26.89 0.24 -24.96
C LEU A 32 -27.20 0.20 -23.46
N GLN A 33 -27.72 -0.94 -22.96
CA GLN A 33 -28.02 -1.15 -21.56
C GLN A 33 -26.74 -1.13 -20.70
N LEU A 34 -25.68 -1.82 -21.15
CA LEU A 34 -24.38 -1.84 -20.48
C LEU A 34 -23.76 -0.44 -20.44
N ARG A 35 -23.83 0.33 -21.51
CA ARG A 35 -23.37 1.71 -21.54
C ARG A 35 -24.07 2.58 -20.49
N SER A 36 -25.38 2.47 -20.38
CA SER A 36 -26.17 3.17 -19.35
C SER A 36 -25.77 2.74 -17.94
N SER A 37 -25.63 1.43 -17.70
CA SER A 37 -25.21 0.88 -16.40
C SER A 37 -23.79 1.29 -16.01
N LEU A 38 -22.85 1.31 -16.97
CA LEU A 38 -21.47 1.77 -16.74
C LEU A 38 -21.42 3.26 -16.37
N MET A 39 -22.23 4.09 -17.00
CA MET A 39 -22.29 5.52 -16.66
C MET A 39 -22.81 5.76 -15.24
N ASN A 40 -23.70 4.89 -14.74
CA ASN A 40 -24.27 4.96 -13.41
C ASN A 40 -23.45 4.22 -12.33
N ALA A 41 -22.43 3.45 -12.71
CA ALA A 41 -21.57 2.72 -11.76
C ALA A 41 -20.81 3.72 -10.86
N ALA A 42 -20.90 3.58 -9.54
CA ALA A 42 -20.31 4.52 -8.59
C ALA A 42 -18.81 4.23 -8.31
N THR A 43 -18.37 3.00 -8.51
CA THR A 43 -17.00 2.57 -8.18
C THR A 43 -16.36 1.79 -9.32
N VAL A 44 -15.01 1.69 -9.28
CA VAL A 44 -14.25 0.82 -10.20
C VAL A 44 -14.66 -0.65 -10.03
N ALA A 45 -15.05 -1.06 -8.82
CA ALA A 45 -15.54 -2.42 -8.55
C ALA A 45 -16.87 -2.70 -9.29
N ASP A 46 -17.81 -1.75 -9.29
CA ASP A 46 -19.08 -1.85 -10.02
C ASP A 46 -18.84 -1.95 -11.53
N VAL A 47 -17.94 -1.13 -12.07
CA VAL A 47 -17.54 -1.20 -13.49
C VAL A 47 -16.96 -2.56 -13.83
N ASN A 48 -16.10 -3.12 -12.97
CA ASN A 48 -15.53 -4.44 -13.18
C ASN A 48 -16.57 -5.56 -13.09
N ALA A 49 -17.55 -5.46 -12.18
CA ALA A 49 -18.64 -6.42 -12.05
C ALA A 49 -19.53 -6.44 -13.31
N LEU A 50 -19.87 -5.26 -13.84
CA LEU A 50 -20.64 -5.14 -15.10
C LEU A 50 -19.88 -5.71 -16.30
N TYR A 51 -18.57 -5.57 -16.34
CA TYR A 51 -17.72 -6.07 -17.42
C TYR A 51 -17.37 -7.56 -17.31
N ALA A 52 -17.43 -8.14 -16.10
CA ALA A 52 -17.00 -9.51 -15.87
C ALA A 52 -17.62 -10.56 -16.82
N PRO A 53 -18.95 -10.53 -17.13
CA PRO A 53 -19.57 -11.49 -18.06
C PRO A 53 -19.07 -11.35 -19.50
N TYR A 54 -18.55 -10.19 -19.85
CA TYR A 54 -18.13 -9.83 -21.21
C TYR A 54 -16.60 -9.77 -21.36
N ARG A 55 -15.86 -10.18 -20.34
CA ARG A 55 -14.41 -10.25 -20.41
C ARG A 55 -14.03 -11.30 -21.45
N SER A 56 -13.08 -10.98 -22.33
CA SER A 56 -12.46 -11.98 -23.19
C SER A 56 -11.82 -13.02 -22.28
N GLU A 57 -12.44 -14.16 -22.14
CA GLU A 57 -11.77 -15.30 -21.55
C GLU A 57 -10.70 -15.73 -22.55
N ARG A 58 -9.45 -15.48 -22.21
CA ARG A 58 -8.35 -16.23 -22.80
C ARG A 58 -8.68 -17.68 -22.52
N VAL A 59 -8.96 -18.45 -23.57
CA VAL A 59 -9.25 -19.88 -23.42
C VAL A 59 -8.10 -20.49 -22.62
N THR A 60 -8.43 -21.00 -21.44
CA THR A 60 -7.40 -21.54 -20.54
C THR A 60 -6.98 -22.91 -21.02
N ARG A 61 -5.76 -23.35 -20.65
CA ARG A 61 -5.32 -24.73 -20.94
C ARG A 61 -6.31 -25.77 -20.40
N ALA A 62 -6.93 -25.50 -19.24
CA ALA A 62 -7.95 -26.38 -18.66
C ALA A 62 -9.22 -26.44 -19.52
N GLN A 63 -9.66 -25.34 -20.10
CA GLN A 63 -10.82 -25.33 -21.03
C GLN A 63 -10.54 -26.11 -22.31
N LEU A 64 -9.34 -25.92 -22.89
CA LEU A 64 -8.91 -26.71 -24.07
C LEU A 64 -8.85 -28.20 -23.72
N ALA A 65 -8.29 -28.56 -22.59
CA ALA A 65 -8.19 -29.95 -22.14
C ALA A 65 -9.57 -30.58 -21.91
N ARG A 66 -10.54 -29.83 -21.35
CA ARG A 66 -11.93 -30.29 -21.20
C ARG A 66 -12.61 -30.47 -22.54
N ALA A 67 -12.42 -29.54 -23.48
CA ALA A 67 -12.94 -29.65 -24.83
C ALA A 67 -12.38 -30.88 -25.55
N ALA A 68 -11.13 -31.25 -25.26
CA ALA A 68 -10.51 -32.48 -25.76
C ALA A 68 -10.91 -33.77 -24.99
N GLY A 69 -11.90 -33.70 -24.08
CA GLY A 69 -12.41 -34.88 -23.35
C GLY A 69 -11.53 -35.39 -22.22
N LEU A 70 -10.49 -34.64 -21.79
CA LEU A 70 -9.52 -35.10 -20.78
C LEU A 70 -10.06 -35.09 -19.33
N ASP A 71 -11.31 -34.68 -19.08
CA ASP A 71 -11.95 -34.88 -17.78
C ASP A 71 -12.05 -36.37 -17.44
N SER A 72 -12.32 -37.23 -18.40
CA SER A 72 -12.34 -38.70 -18.23
C SER A 72 -10.96 -39.22 -17.85
N LEU A 73 -9.88 -38.74 -18.46
CA LEU A 73 -8.52 -39.12 -18.08
C LEU A 73 -8.23 -38.74 -16.62
N VAL A 74 -8.72 -37.58 -16.14
CA VAL A 74 -8.55 -37.19 -14.75
C VAL A 74 -9.21 -38.18 -13.81
N GLU A 75 -10.42 -38.62 -14.07
CA GLU A 75 -11.12 -39.61 -13.25
C GLU A 75 -10.41 -40.97 -13.27
N ASP A 76 -9.98 -41.44 -14.45
CA ASP A 76 -9.21 -42.69 -14.60
C ASP A 76 -7.90 -42.67 -13.80
N LEU A 77 -7.16 -41.54 -13.84
CA LEU A 77 -5.94 -41.37 -13.04
C LEU A 77 -6.21 -41.35 -11.51
N LEU A 78 -7.37 -40.86 -11.09
CA LEU A 78 -7.75 -40.88 -9.67
C LEU A 78 -8.17 -42.27 -9.18
N GLU A 79 -8.67 -43.15 -10.07
CA GLU A 79 -9.13 -44.50 -9.72
C GLU A 79 -7.99 -45.51 -9.59
N VAL A 80 -6.90 -45.37 -10.34
CA VAL A 80 -5.83 -46.36 -10.41
C VAL A 80 -4.44 -45.81 -10.02
N PRO A 81 -4.26 -45.41 -8.77
CA PRO A 81 -3.09 -44.68 -8.33
C PRO A 81 -1.74 -45.40 -8.47
N LEU A 82 -1.72 -46.73 -8.62
CA LEU A 82 -0.52 -47.58 -8.71
C LEU A 82 -0.08 -47.84 -10.19
N ALA A 83 -0.90 -47.44 -11.14
CA ALA A 83 -0.64 -47.70 -12.55
C ALA A 83 0.45 -46.77 -13.12
N ASP A 84 0.85 -47.08 -14.34
CA ASP A 84 1.70 -46.22 -15.18
C ASP A 84 0.83 -45.09 -15.76
N ALA A 85 1.23 -43.85 -15.50
CA ALA A 85 0.46 -42.68 -15.93
C ALA A 85 0.44 -42.51 -17.46
N HIS A 86 1.56 -42.76 -18.11
CA HIS A 86 1.67 -42.66 -19.55
C HIS A 86 0.88 -43.75 -20.27
N ALA A 87 0.84 -44.95 -19.69
CA ALA A 87 0.04 -46.05 -20.26
C ALA A 87 -1.46 -45.72 -20.23
N ILE A 88 -1.97 -45.09 -19.16
CA ILE A 88 -3.37 -44.64 -19.09
C ILE A 88 -3.60 -43.49 -20.10
N ALA A 89 -2.71 -42.49 -20.11
CA ALA A 89 -2.85 -41.34 -20.99
C ALA A 89 -2.75 -41.67 -22.48
N ALA A 90 -2.07 -42.76 -22.84
CA ALA A 90 -1.98 -43.21 -24.23
C ALA A 90 -3.34 -43.55 -24.85
N ALA A 91 -4.34 -43.96 -24.06
CA ALA A 91 -5.70 -44.21 -24.50
C ALA A 91 -6.47 -42.93 -24.91
N TYR A 92 -5.92 -41.75 -24.62
CA TYR A 92 -6.52 -40.44 -24.89
C TYR A 92 -5.80 -39.67 -26.01
N ILE A 93 -4.89 -40.33 -26.74
CA ILE A 93 -4.24 -39.77 -27.91
C ILE A 93 -5.25 -39.80 -29.07
N THR A 94 -5.48 -38.64 -29.68
CA THR A 94 -6.40 -38.50 -30.81
C THR A 94 -5.85 -39.21 -32.04
N THR A 95 -6.60 -40.14 -32.61
CA THR A 95 -6.22 -40.87 -33.80
C THR A 95 -6.29 -40.00 -35.05
N ASP A 96 -5.58 -40.39 -36.13
CA ASP A 96 -5.65 -39.66 -37.40
C ASP A 96 -7.06 -39.69 -38.03
N GLU A 97 -7.86 -40.72 -37.72
CA GLU A 97 -9.24 -40.86 -38.17
C GLU A 97 -10.14 -39.83 -37.46
N GLU A 98 -10.03 -39.72 -36.12
CA GLU A 98 -10.75 -38.72 -35.32
C GLU A 98 -10.38 -37.29 -35.69
N ILE A 99 -9.10 -37.03 -36.02
CA ILE A 99 -8.65 -35.71 -36.51
C ILE A 99 -9.32 -35.38 -37.86
N ALA A 100 -9.43 -36.36 -38.74
CA ALA A 100 -10.06 -36.16 -40.05
C ALA A 100 -11.56 -35.91 -39.92
N GLU A 101 -12.26 -36.64 -39.03
CA GLU A 101 -13.69 -36.46 -38.74
C GLU A 101 -13.96 -35.10 -38.13
N ALA A 102 -13.23 -34.70 -37.06
CA ALA A 102 -13.36 -33.39 -36.41
C ALA A 102 -13.20 -32.23 -37.40
N ARG A 103 -12.22 -32.32 -38.29
CA ARG A 103 -12.02 -31.35 -39.38
C ARG A 103 -13.16 -31.28 -40.38
N ALA A 104 -13.76 -32.43 -40.70
CA ALA A 104 -14.89 -32.48 -41.61
C ALA A 104 -16.16 -31.86 -40.99
N GLU A 105 -16.29 -31.94 -39.68
CA GLU A 105 -17.40 -31.34 -38.91
C GLU A 105 -17.16 -29.87 -38.51
N GLY A 106 -15.95 -29.33 -38.82
CA GLY A 106 -15.59 -27.97 -38.50
C GLY A 106 -15.26 -27.76 -36.99
N ASP A 107 -14.93 -28.85 -36.30
CA ASP A 107 -14.46 -28.79 -34.92
C ASP A 107 -13.03 -28.27 -34.85
N GLU A 108 -12.83 -27.15 -34.14
CA GLU A 108 -11.53 -26.50 -33.94
C GLU A 108 -10.78 -27.04 -32.70
N THR A 109 -11.27 -28.12 -32.09
CA THR A 109 -10.60 -28.73 -30.91
C THR A 109 -9.21 -29.22 -31.30
N LEU A 110 -8.21 -28.81 -30.51
CA LEU A 110 -6.83 -29.20 -30.77
C LEU A 110 -6.63 -30.68 -30.45
N PRO A 111 -6.11 -31.49 -31.41
CA PRO A 111 -5.89 -32.90 -31.18
C PRO A 111 -4.76 -33.14 -30.17
N ILE A 112 -4.95 -34.12 -29.28
CA ILE A 112 -3.93 -34.61 -28.36
C ILE A 112 -3.03 -35.61 -29.10
N ARG A 113 -1.74 -35.30 -29.18
CA ARG A 113 -0.81 -36.09 -30.01
C ARG A 113 0.09 -37.02 -29.23
N THR A 114 0.32 -36.73 -27.94
CA THR A 114 1.19 -37.53 -27.09
C THR A 114 0.57 -37.75 -25.70
N ALA A 115 1.02 -38.79 -25.00
CA ALA A 115 0.61 -39.05 -23.62
C ALA A 115 1.00 -37.92 -22.67
N GLU A 116 2.13 -37.25 -22.92
CA GLU A 116 2.56 -36.06 -22.15
C GLU A 116 1.59 -34.89 -22.32
N GLU A 117 1.12 -34.63 -23.55
CA GLU A 117 0.10 -33.59 -23.80
C GLU A 117 -1.20 -33.90 -23.06
N ALA A 118 -1.64 -35.17 -23.07
CA ALA A 118 -2.80 -35.61 -22.30
C ALA A 118 -2.63 -35.41 -20.80
N LEU A 119 -1.47 -35.82 -20.25
CA LEU A 119 -1.15 -35.62 -18.82
C LEU A 119 -1.05 -34.15 -18.43
N GLU A 120 -0.46 -33.30 -19.30
CA GLU A 120 -0.43 -31.84 -19.05
C GLU A 120 -1.83 -31.24 -19.10
N GLY A 121 -2.70 -31.70 -19.99
CA GLY A 121 -4.10 -31.31 -20.04
C GLY A 121 -4.86 -31.69 -18.78
N ALA A 122 -4.73 -32.94 -18.32
CA ALA A 122 -5.32 -33.44 -17.08
C ALA A 122 -4.80 -32.67 -15.87
N ARG A 123 -3.49 -32.37 -15.83
CA ARG A 123 -2.89 -31.51 -14.79
C ARG A 123 -3.51 -30.11 -14.77
N ALA A 124 -3.70 -29.51 -15.94
CA ALA A 124 -4.33 -28.18 -16.03
C ALA A 124 -5.78 -28.19 -15.51
N ILE A 125 -6.54 -29.26 -15.76
CA ILE A 125 -7.91 -29.44 -15.23
C ILE A 125 -7.88 -29.53 -13.69
N LEU A 126 -7.00 -30.33 -13.11
CA LEU A 126 -6.89 -30.46 -11.65
C LEU A 126 -6.46 -29.15 -10.99
N ILE A 127 -5.50 -28.44 -11.59
CA ILE A 127 -5.07 -27.11 -11.09
C ILE A 127 -6.24 -26.12 -11.16
N ASP A 128 -7.01 -26.11 -12.25
CA ASP A 128 -8.16 -25.24 -12.41
C ASP A 128 -9.27 -25.56 -11.38
N ARG A 129 -9.56 -26.84 -11.12
CA ARG A 129 -10.46 -27.28 -10.05
C ARG A 129 -10.03 -26.72 -8.70
N ALA A 130 -8.73 -26.78 -8.36
CA ALA A 130 -8.21 -26.21 -7.13
C ALA A 130 -8.30 -24.67 -7.06
N LEU A 131 -8.06 -23.98 -8.19
CA LEU A 131 -8.09 -22.52 -8.27
C LEU A 131 -9.50 -21.93 -8.19
N THR A 132 -10.50 -22.71 -8.66
CA THR A 132 -11.91 -22.29 -8.71
C THR A 132 -12.71 -22.76 -7.52
N ASP A 133 -12.15 -23.60 -6.63
CA ASP A 133 -12.79 -24.03 -5.39
C ASP A 133 -12.80 -22.89 -4.35
N PRO A 134 -13.98 -22.28 -4.06
CA PRO A 134 -14.04 -21.15 -3.14
C PRO A 134 -13.78 -21.55 -1.69
N VAL A 135 -14.12 -22.78 -1.30
CA VAL A 135 -13.94 -23.29 0.07
C VAL A 135 -12.46 -23.49 0.35
N LEU A 136 -11.74 -24.12 -0.60
CA LEU A 136 -10.30 -24.28 -0.51
C LEU A 136 -9.61 -22.91 -0.47
N GLY A 137 -9.98 -22.01 -1.38
CA GLY A 137 -9.40 -20.67 -1.48
C GLY A 137 -9.49 -19.88 -0.18
N GLU A 138 -10.68 -19.82 0.45
CA GLU A 138 -10.88 -19.10 1.71
C GLU A 138 -10.20 -19.79 2.89
N LYS A 139 -10.19 -21.12 2.94
CA LYS A 139 -9.50 -21.90 3.97
C LYS A 139 -7.98 -21.62 3.96
N LEU A 140 -7.37 -21.69 2.80
CA LEU A 140 -5.93 -21.42 2.64
C LEU A 140 -5.59 -19.94 2.90
N LEU A 141 -6.44 -19.01 2.46
CA LEU A 141 -6.27 -17.58 2.71
C LEU A 141 -6.31 -17.26 4.20
N THR A 142 -7.29 -17.80 4.93
CA THR A 142 -7.44 -17.63 6.38
C THR A 142 -6.22 -18.16 7.11
N ARG A 143 -5.78 -19.37 6.77
CA ARG A 143 -4.57 -19.96 7.36
C ARG A 143 -3.33 -19.12 7.08
N LEU A 144 -3.15 -18.64 5.85
CA LEU A 144 -2.02 -17.80 5.47
C LEU A 144 -2.05 -16.45 6.21
N ARG A 145 -3.22 -15.88 6.44
CA ARG A 145 -3.39 -14.64 7.23
C ARG A 145 -2.99 -14.84 8.70
N GLU A 146 -3.36 -15.97 9.29
CA GLU A 146 -3.11 -16.25 10.71
C GLU A 146 -1.68 -16.67 11.00
N GLN A 147 -1.09 -17.50 10.14
CA GLN A 147 0.18 -18.19 10.39
C GLN A 147 1.32 -17.67 9.51
N GLY A 148 1.01 -17.05 8.39
CA GLY A 148 1.98 -16.60 7.42
C GLY A 148 2.78 -15.38 7.86
N VAL A 149 3.81 -15.11 7.08
CA VAL A 149 4.74 -13.99 7.27
C VAL A 149 4.84 -13.14 6.02
N ILE A 150 5.15 -11.87 6.22
CA ILE A 150 5.61 -10.98 5.16
C ILE A 150 7.11 -10.75 5.34
N GLU A 151 7.86 -10.94 4.29
CA GLU A 151 9.32 -10.77 4.28
C GLU A 151 9.71 -9.73 3.24
N SER A 152 10.78 -8.99 3.55
CA SER A 152 11.45 -8.17 2.55
C SER A 152 12.94 -8.48 2.49
N ARG A 153 13.48 -8.37 1.28
CA ARG A 153 14.91 -8.52 1.01
C ARG A 153 15.35 -7.41 0.07
N VAL A 154 16.50 -6.81 0.37
CA VAL A 154 17.09 -5.80 -0.51
C VAL A 154 17.42 -6.41 -1.87
N ILE A 155 17.20 -5.64 -2.93
CA ILE A 155 17.63 -5.99 -4.28
C ILE A 155 19.12 -5.67 -4.38
N ALA A 156 19.93 -6.66 -4.77
CA ALA A 156 21.39 -6.51 -4.84
C ALA A 156 21.77 -5.29 -5.69
N GLY A 157 22.65 -4.45 -5.16
CA GLY A 157 23.11 -3.20 -5.77
C GLY A 157 22.30 -1.95 -5.39
N HIS A 158 21.20 -2.08 -4.62
CA HIS A 158 20.38 -0.96 -4.15
C HIS A 158 20.59 -0.59 -2.68
N GLU A 159 21.63 -1.13 -2.02
CA GLU A 159 21.90 -0.90 -0.60
C GLU A 159 22.22 0.57 -0.30
N SER A 160 22.98 1.25 -1.15
CA SER A 160 23.36 2.65 -0.98
C SER A 160 22.21 3.60 -1.23
N ASP A 161 21.52 3.43 -2.36
CA ASP A 161 20.42 4.30 -2.78
C ASP A 161 19.20 4.12 -1.88
N GLY A 162 19.06 2.91 -1.33
CA GLY A 162 18.00 2.51 -0.42
C GLY A 162 18.29 2.72 1.07
N ALA A 163 19.38 3.41 1.48
CA ALA A 163 19.82 3.50 2.88
C ALA A 163 18.71 3.91 3.88
N LYS A 164 17.76 4.75 3.46
CA LYS A 164 16.58 5.13 4.27
C LYS A 164 15.63 3.96 4.58
N PHE A 165 15.77 2.85 3.87
CA PHE A 165 14.98 1.63 4.05
C PHE A 165 15.80 0.48 4.64
N SER A 166 16.97 0.76 5.21
CA SER A 166 17.90 -0.26 5.74
C SER A 166 17.25 -1.24 6.72
N ASP A 167 16.29 -0.79 7.53
CA ASP A 167 15.55 -1.63 8.48
C ASP A 167 14.72 -2.73 7.78
N TYR A 168 14.45 -2.56 6.48
CA TYR A 168 13.67 -3.49 5.66
C TYR A 168 14.52 -4.33 4.69
N PHE A 169 15.85 -4.23 4.73
CA PHE A 169 16.73 -5.01 3.86
C PHE A 169 16.71 -6.52 4.14
N ALA A 170 16.44 -6.88 5.39
CA ALA A 170 16.28 -8.27 5.83
C ALA A 170 15.20 -8.34 6.93
N PHE A 171 13.97 -8.08 6.54
CA PHE A 171 12.85 -7.97 7.46
C PHE A 171 11.90 -9.17 7.32
N SER A 172 11.33 -9.59 8.44
CA SER A 172 10.25 -10.60 8.48
C SER A 172 9.34 -10.31 9.67
N ASP A 173 8.03 -10.33 9.44
CA ASP A 173 7.02 -10.18 10.50
C ASP A 173 5.78 -11.02 10.19
N ARG A 174 4.98 -11.33 11.22
CA ARG A 174 3.73 -12.09 11.06
C ARG A 174 2.65 -11.22 10.43
N ILE A 175 1.95 -11.76 9.42
CA ILE A 175 0.87 -11.08 8.71
C ILE A 175 -0.19 -10.54 9.67
N ARG A 176 -0.61 -11.35 10.66
CA ARG A 176 -1.69 -11.00 11.60
C ARG A 176 -1.38 -9.83 12.54
N SER A 177 -0.12 -9.50 12.75
CA SER A 177 0.32 -8.55 13.78
C SER A 177 1.23 -7.44 13.28
N ILE A 178 1.53 -7.41 11.99
CA ILE A 178 2.37 -6.35 11.42
C ILE A 178 1.68 -4.99 11.58
N PRO A 179 2.37 -3.97 12.14
CA PRO A 179 1.79 -2.64 12.28
C PRO A 179 1.51 -1.97 10.93
N PRO A 180 0.39 -1.22 10.77
CA PRO A 180 0.02 -0.56 9.53
C PRO A 180 1.12 0.31 8.92
N HIS A 181 1.83 1.10 9.73
CA HIS A 181 2.91 1.97 9.28
C HIS A 181 4.10 1.19 8.66
N ARG A 182 4.36 -0.05 9.14
CA ARG A 182 5.40 -0.91 8.54
C ARG A 182 4.97 -1.46 7.19
N VAL A 183 3.67 -1.78 7.03
CA VAL A 183 3.12 -2.20 5.74
C VAL A 183 3.32 -1.09 4.70
N LEU A 184 2.97 0.16 5.03
CA LEU A 184 3.18 1.31 4.14
C LEU A 184 4.66 1.51 3.80
N ALA A 185 5.55 1.45 4.80
CA ALA A 185 6.99 1.61 4.59
C ALA A 185 7.58 0.50 3.69
N LEU A 186 7.14 -0.76 3.87
CA LEU A 186 7.52 -1.89 3.02
C LEU A 186 7.07 -1.69 1.57
N HIS A 187 5.83 -1.24 1.36
CA HIS A 187 5.31 -0.97 0.02
C HIS A 187 6.07 0.18 -0.65
N ARG A 188 6.36 1.26 0.06
CA ARG A 188 7.19 2.37 -0.45
C ARG A 188 8.60 1.91 -0.83
N ALA A 189 9.23 1.05 -0.02
CA ALA A 189 10.55 0.49 -0.33
C ALA A 189 10.51 -0.40 -1.57
N LYS A 190 9.42 -1.18 -1.76
CA LYS A 190 9.17 -2.00 -2.96
C LYS A 190 8.96 -1.13 -4.19
N ASP A 191 8.11 -0.09 -4.10
CA ASP A 191 7.77 0.79 -5.23
C ASP A 191 8.96 1.67 -5.64
N ALA A 192 9.85 1.98 -4.69
CA ALA A 192 11.15 2.58 -4.97
C ALA A 192 12.17 1.61 -5.60
N GLY A 193 11.82 0.34 -5.80
CA GLY A 193 12.71 -0.66 -6.38
C GLY A 193 13.86 -1.12 -5.47
N VAL A 194 13.79 -0.83 -4.17
CA VAL A 194 14.87 -1.12 -3.21
C VAL A 194 14.76 -2.53 -2.63
N VAL A 195 13.54 -3.00 -2.36
CA VAL A 195 13.30 -4.33 -1.79
C VAL A 195 12.32 -5.15 -2.60
N ARG A 196 12.43 -6.47 -2.48
CA ARG A 196 11.41 -7.43 -2.91
C ARG A 196 10.58 -7.83 -1.71
N LEU A 197 9.25 -7.79 -1.85
CA LEU A 197 8.31 -8.27 -0.85
C LEU A 197 7.84 -9.68 -1.22
N LYS A 198 7.77 -10.55 -0.21
CA LYS A 198 7.25 -11.91 -0.31
C LYS A 198 6.29 -12.16 0.84
N VAL A 199 5.15 -12.75 0.56
CA VAL A 199 4.28 -13.37 1.54
C VAL A 199 4.49 -14.88 1.46
N ASP A 200 4.76 -15.51 2.60
CA ASP A 200 5.00 -16.95 2.66
C ASP A 200 4.34 -17.58 3.88
N VAL A 201 4.30 -18.91 3.90
CA VAL A 201 3.65 -19.71 4.94
C VAL A 201 4.39 -19.68 6.28
N ALA A 202 5.70 -19.50 6.23
CA ALA A 202 6.60 -19.37 7.38
C ALA A 202 7.86 -18.62 6.92
N PRO A 203 8.72 -18.12 7.85
CA PRO A 203 9.98 -17.50 7.48
C PRO A 203 10.82 -18.43 6.61
N ALA A 204 11.36 -17.87 5.51
CA ALA A 204 12.22 -18.64 4.61
C ALA A 204 13.50 -19.10 5.35
N PRO A 205 13.84 -20.39 5.27
CA PRO A 205 15.04 -20.91 5.93
C PRO A 205 16.30 -20.26 5.34
N MET A 206 17.27 -20.02 6.20
CA MET A 206 18.56 -19.50 5.78
C MET A 206 19.33 -20.58 4.99
N ALA A 207 20.12 -20.15 4.02
CA ALA A 207 20.96 -21.07 3.25
C ALA A 207 22.00 -21.74 4.16
N LEU A 208 21.99 -23.07 4.24
CA LEU A 208 22.84 -23.87 5.14
C LEU A 208 24.32 -23.88 4.75
N THR A 209 24.64 -23.53 3.51
CA THR A 209 25.97 -23.70 2.91
C THR A 209 27.10 -22.96 3.61
N ARG A 210 26.81 -21.88 4.35
CA ARG A 210 27.80 -21.05 5.04
C ARG A 210 27.69 -21.08 6.56
N LEU A 211 26.72 -21.84 7.11
CA LEU A 211 26.45 -21.88 8.55
C LEU A 211 27.18 -23.06 9.21
N ARG A 212 27.67 -22.85 10.44
CA ARG A 212 28.34 -23.87 11.27
C ARG A 212 27.85 -23.76 12.71
N GLY A 213 28.01 -24.86 13.49
CA GLY A 213 27.66 -24.89 14.90
C GLY A 213 26.19 -24.65 15.17
N ALA A 214 25.86 -23.91 16.24
CA ALA A 214 24.50 -23.64 16.66
C ALA A 214 23.64 -22.99 15.58
N ALA A 215 24.19 -22.03 14.82
CA ALA A 215 23.46 -21.34 13.73
C ALA A 215 23.03 -22.32 12.62
N ARG A 216 23.79 -23.38 12.36
CA ARG A 216 23.40 -24.42 11.40
C ARG A 216 22.24 -25.25 11.92
N VAL A 217 22.28 -25.65 13.20
CA VAL A 217 21.19 -26.42 13.84
C VAL A 217 19.88 -25.64 13.85
N GLU A 218 19.94 -24.35 14.17
CA GLU A 218 18.76 -23.46 14.11
C GLU A 218 18.20 -23.33 12.70
N ALA A 219 19.07 -23.21 11.69
CA ALA A 219 18.63 -23.10 10.29
C ALA A 219 18.08 -24.44 9.76
N GLU A 220 18.61 -25.60 10.20
CA GLU A 220 18.05 -26.92 9.86
C GLU A 220 16.68 -27.11 10.49
N ALA A 221 16.49 -26.74 11.76
CA ALA A 221 15.19 -26.78 12.43
C ALA A 221 14.18 -25.82 11.77
N ALA A 222 14.61 -24.62 11.35
CA ALA A 222 13.77 -23.70 10.63
C ALA A 222 13.38 -24.23 9.24
N ALA A 223 14.27 -24.93 8.54
CA ALA A 223 13.97 -25.57 7.26
C ALA A 223 12.97 -26.71 7.42
N GLU A 224 13.14 -27.55 8.41
CA GLU A 224 12.19 -28.62 8.74
C GLU A 224 10.79 -28.07 9.10
N ASN A 225 10.75 -27.03 9.92
CA ASN A 225 9.48 -26.37 10.26
C ASN A 225 8.81 -25.77 9.02
N TYR A 226 9.57 -25.12 8.12
CA TYR A 226 9.04 -24.58 6.88
C TYR A 226 8.41 -25.67 6.00
N GLU A 227 9.08 -26.81 5.84
CA GLU A 227 8.59 -27.94 5.06
C GLU A 227 7.33 -28.56 5.71
N ASN A 228 7.31 -28.69 7.03
CA ASN A 228 6.13 -29.20 7.77
C ASN A 228 4.92 -28.27 7.61
N VAL A 229 5.11 -26.97 7.74
CA VAL A 229 4.04 -25.98 7.52
C VAL A 229 3.58 -26.00 6.07
N ARG A 230 4.50 -26.00 5.11
CA ARG A 230 4.20 -26.07 3.67
C ARG A 230 3.40 -27.33 3.33
N SER A 231 3.80 -28.48 3.83
CA SER A 231 3.11 -29.76 3.58
C SER A 231 1.65 -29.74 4.05
N THR A 232 1.32 -28.92 5.05
CA THR A 232 -0.06 -28.76 5.51
C THR A 232 -0.95 -28.12 4.44
N TYR A 233 -0.44 -27.13 3.71
CA TYR A 233 -1.17 -26.50 2.59
C TYR A 233 -1.33 -27.48 1.42
N GLU A 234 -0.29 -28.24 1.09
CA GLU A 234 -0.34 -29.26 0.03
C GLU A 234 -1.37 -30.36 0.37
N ARG A 235 -1.49 -30.77 1.65
CA ARG A 235 -2.52 -31.72 2.10
C ARG A 235 -3.95 -31.18 1.93
N GLU A 236 -4.17 -29.89 2.18
CA GLU A 236 -5.49 -29.28 1.97
C GLU A 236 -5.85 -29.25 0.46
N VAL A 237 -4.89 -28.96 -0.39
CA VAL A 237 -5.09 -29.01 -1.86
C VAL A 237 -5.39 -30.45 -2.30
N ALA A 238 -4.64 -31.44 -1.81
CA ALA A 238 -4.88 -32.84 -2.13
C ALA A 238 -6.29 -33.28 -1.70
N ALA A 239 -6.70 -32.92 -0.47
CA ALA A 239 -8.02 -33.26 0.04
C ALA A 239 -9.16 -32.64 -0.78
N ALA A 240 -9.03 -31.37 -1.21
CA ALA A 240 -10.00 -30.70 -2.06
C ALA A 240 -10.11 -31.36 -3.46
N LEU A 241 -9.00 -31.86 -3.99
CA LEU A 241 -8.95 -32.58 -5.25
C LEU A 241 -9.32 -34.07 -5.14
N ARG A 242 -9.69 -34.54 -3.95
CA ARG A 242 -9.97 -35.97 -3.64
C ARG A 242 -8.76 -36.88 -3.88
N ILE A 243 -7.55 -36.36 -3.79
CA ILE A 243 -6.29 -37.08 -3.90
C ILE A 243 -5.91 -37.60 -2.51
N PRO A 244 -5.59 -38.91 -2.36
CA PRO A 244 -5.15 -39.43 -1.07
C PRO A 244 -3.90 -38.71 -0.55
N VAL A 245 -3.94 -38.20 0.67
CA VAL A 245 -2.85 -37.39 1.24
C VAL A 245 -1.52 -38.16 1.35
N GLN A 246 -1.58 -39.49 1.45
CA GLN A 246 -0.42 -40.35 1.46
C GLN A 246 0.46 -40.23 0.20
N VAL A 247 -0.15 -39.82 -0.92
CA VAL A 247 0.54 -39.54 -2.20
C VAL A 247 1.69 -38.54 -2.03
N LEU A 248 1.53 -37.56 -1.14
CA LEU A 248 2.55 -36.52 -0.91
C LEU A 248 3.84 -37.02 -0.27
N ASN A 249 3.83 -38.25 0.28
CA ASN A 249 4.99 -38.90 0.88
C ASN A 249 5.76 -39.79 -0.14
N THR A 250 5.25 -39.90 -1.36
CA THR A 250 5.93 -40.68 -2.40
C THR A 250 7.11 -39.91 -2.99
N VAL A 251 8.14 -40.63 -3.41
CA VAL A 251 9.26 -40.09 -4.18
C VAL A 251 8.72 -39.55 -5.51
N ASP A 252 9.38 -38.53 -6.07
CA ASP A 252 9.01 -37.87 -7.35
C ASP A 252 9.28 -38.86 -8.55
N ASP A 253 8.42 -39.84 -8.67
CA ASP A 253 8.36 -40.78 -9.79
C ASP A 253 7.07 -40.45 -10.57
N GLU A 254 7.17 -39.49 -11.49
CA GLU A 254 6.03 -39.00 -12.28
C GLU A 254 5.57 -40.04 -13.36
N ASP A 255 6.33 -41.10 -13.59
CA ASP A 255 5.92 -42.18 -14.46
C ASP A 255 4.74 -42.98 -13.86
N ARG A 256 4.65 -42.99 -12.53
CA ARG A 256 3.51 -43.56 -11.83
C ARG A 256 2.47 -42.51 -11.48
N VAL A 257 1.19 -42.87 -11.54
CA VAL A 257 0.07 -41.97 -11.18
C VAL A 257 0.24 -41.31 -9.82
N LEU A 258 0.70 -42.06 -8.79
CA LEU A 258 0.94 -41.50 -7.46
C LEU A 258 1.94 -40.32 -7.48
N GLY A 259 3.07 -40.49 -8.16
CA GLY A 259 4.09 -39.45 -8.28
C GLY A 259 3.58 -38.27 -9.10
N TRP A 260 2.87 -38.54 -10.21
CA TRP A 260 2.26 -37.51 -11.04
C TRP A 260 1.20 -36.68 -10.30
N LEU A 261 0.34 -37.33 -9.50
CA LEU A 261 -0.64 -36.67 -8.62
C LEU A 261 0.06 -35.81 -7.55
N ALA A 262 1.12 -36.32 -6.92
CA ALA A 262 1.91 -35.57 -5.95
C ALA A 262 2.53 -34.31 -6.58
N ALA A 263 3.14 -34.44 -7.75
CA ALA A 263 3.71 -33.32 -8.52
C ALA A 263 2.62 -32.30 -8.89
N THR A 264 1.44 -32.78 -9.30
CA THR A 264 0.29 -31.94 -9.65
C THR A 264 -0.19 -31.10 -8.46
N VAL A 265 -0.35 -31.70 -7.26
CA VAL A 265 -0.71 -31.01 -6.03
C VAL A 265 0.34 -29.96 -5.65
N ARG A 266 1.62 -30.34 -5.69
CA ARG A 266 2.74 -29.40 -5.43
C ARG A 266 2.76 -28.23 -6.40
N THR A 267 2.51 -28.49 -7.68
CA THR A 267 2.41 -27.45 -8.74
C THR A 267 1.21 -26.54 -8.49
N ALA A 268 0.03 -27.10 -8.20
CA ALA A 268 -1.17 -26.32 -7.89
C ALA A 268 -0.93 -25.37 -6.71
N TRP A 269 -0.28 -25.86 -5.64
CA TRP A 269 0.04 -25.01 -4.52
C TRP A 269 1.14 -24.01 -4.81
N ARG A 270 2.33 -24.46 -5.20
CA ARG A 270 3.56 -23.63 -5.27
C ARG A 270 3.52 -22.60 -6.38
N SER A 271 2.99 -22.98 -7.53
CA SER A 271 3.06 -22.16 -8.75
C SER A 271 1.79 -21.37 -9.02
N HIS A 272 0.65 -21.77 -8.44
CA HIS A 272 -0.64 -21.14 -8.75
C HIS A 272 -1.36 -20.57 -7.51
N LEU A 273 -1.73 -21.39 -6.52
CA LEU A 273 -2.52 -20.95 -5.37
C LEU A 273 -1.72 -19.99 -4.46
N ARG A 274 -0.52 -20.38 -4.05
CA ARG A 274 0.31 -19.56 -3.14
C ARG A 274 0.58 -18.16 -3.69
N PRO A 275 1.05 -17.96 -4.93
CA PRO A 275 1.28 -16.62 -5.47
C PRO A 275 0.01 -15.78 -5.52
N ARG A 276 -1.13 -16.38 -5.90
CA ARG A 276 -2.43 -15.70 -5.99
C ARG A 276 -2.92 -15.26 -4.60
N LEU A 277 -2.81 -16.15 -3.60
CA LEU A 277 -3.20 -15.84 -2.22
C LEU A 277 -2.25 -14.83 -1.57
N ALA A 278 -0.95 -14.94 -1.83
CA ALA A 278 0.05 -13.98 -1.37
C ALA A 278 -0.22 -12.56 -1.90
N GLU A 279 -0.60 -12.45 -3.17
CA GLU A 279 -0.99 -11.17 -3.78
C GLU A 279 -2.24 -10.61 -3.12
N ARG A 280 -3.28 -11.45 -2.92
CA ARG A 280 -4.52 -11.05 -2.25
C ARG A 280 -4.26 -10.56 -0.82
N ILE A 281 -3.42 -11.26 -0.04
CA ILE A 281 -3.00 -10.83 1.31
C ILE A 281 -2.29 -9.48 1.26
N ARG A 282 -1.36 -9.30 0.32
CA ARG A 282 -0.59 -8.06 0.20
C ARG A 282 -1.49 -6.87 -0.09
N HIS A 283 -2.47 -7.00 -0.98
CA HIS A 283 -3.47 -5.96 -1.22
C HIS A 283 -4.30 -5.66 0.01
N GLN A 284 -4.82 -6.69 0.69
CA GLN A 284 -5.62 -6.50 1.91
C GLN A 284 -4.85 -5.80 3.03
N LEU A 285 -3.55 -6.12 3.20
CA LEU A 285 -2.69 -5.44 4.17
C LEU A 285 -2.49 -3.96 3.80
N LEU A 286 -2.26 -3.67 2.52
CA LEU A 286 -2.08 -2.30 2.05
C LEU A 286 -3.35 -1.46 2.23
N ASP A 287 -4.50 -2.00 1.84
CA ASP A 287 -5.80 -1.32 1.97
C ASP A 287 -6.12 -1.03 3.45
N ALA A 288 -5.93 -2.01 4.33
CA ALA A 288 -6.14 -1.84 5.77
C ALA A 288 -5.16 -0.81 6.37
N ALA A 289 -3.90 -0.81 5.93
CA ALA A 289 -2.90 0.14 6.38
C ALA A 289 -3.19 1.56 5.90
N ALA A 290 -3.65 1.73 4.66
CA ALA A 290 -4.06 3.01 4.09
C ALA A 290 -5.30 3.57 4.80
N GLN A 291 -6.30 2.74 5.07
CA GLN A 291 -7.48 3.14 5.84
C GLN A 291 -7.09 3.63 7.24
N HIS A 292 -6.28 2.87 7.96
CA HIS A 292 -5.80 3.25 9.29
C HIS A 292 -5.02 4.57 9.27
N ALA A 293 -4.13 4.77 8.28
CA ALA A 293 -3.39 6.02 8.13
C ALA A 293 -4.33 7.22 7.87
N THR A 294 -5.41 7.02 7.10
CA THR A 294 -6.44 8.04 6.87
C THR A 294 -7.21 8.38 8.15
N GLU A 295 -7.55 7.39 8.96
CA GLU A 295 -8.21 7.59 10.26
C GLU A 295 -7.33 8.39 11.23
N VAL A 296 -6.03 8.06 11.32
CA VAL A 296 -5.06 8.81 12.12
C VAL A 296 -4.93 10.25 11.64
N PHE A 297 -4.83 10.44 10.30
CA PHE A 297 -4.80 11.78 9.71
C PHE A 297 -6.05 12.58 10.07
N ALA A 298 -7.25 12.02 9.91
CA ALA A 298 -8.51 12.68 10.20
C ALA A 298 -8.63 13.06 11.68
N SER A 299 -8.18 12.19 12.61
CA SER A 299 -8.13 12.49 14.04
C SER A 299 -7.19 13.65 14.34
N ASN A 300 -5.95 13.59 13.84
CA ASN A 300 -4.95 14.63 14.07
C ASN A 300 -5.38 15.99 13.47
N LEU A 301 -5.99 15.95 12.27
CA LEU A 301 -6.51 17.16 11.63
C LEU A 301 -7.64 17.77 12.46
N ARG A 302 -8.55 16.94 12.97
CA ARG A 302 -9.64 17.40 13.85
C ARG A 302 -9.09 18.07 15.10
N ASP A 303 -8.07 17.49 15.74
CA ASP A 303 -7.48 18.03 16.97
C ASP A 303 -6.88 19.42 16.77
N ILE A 304 -6.24 19.68 15.62
CA ILE A 304 -5.69 21.00 15.33
C ILE A 304 -6.77 22.00 14.86
N LEU A 305 -7.76 21.56 14.09
CA LEU A 305 -8.86 22.43 13.66
C LEU A 305 -9.74 22.89 14.83
N LEU A 306 -9.93 22.02 15.83
CA LEU A 306 -10.76 22.28 17.01
C LEU A 306 -9.95 22.73 18.23
N ALA A 307 -8.67 23.09 18.06
CA ALA A 307 -7.89 23.69 19.13
C ALA A 307 -8.58 24.97 19.63
N ALA A 308 -8.55 25.18 20.94
CA ALA A 308 -9.24 26.32 21.57
C ALA A 308 -8.65 27.66 21.07
N PRO A 309 -9.46 28.56 20.49
CA PRO A 309 -8.99 29.87 20.06
C PRO A 309 -8.61 30.74 21.29
N ALA A 310 -7.50 31.44 21.19
CA ALA A 310 -7.10 32.42 22.23
C ALA A 310 -7.89 33.74 22.13
N GLY A 311 -8.61 33.94 21.01
CA GLY A 311 -9.46 35.11 20.78
C GLY A 311 -8.69 36.34 20.29
N HIS A 312 -9.35 37.49 20.39
CA HIS A 312 -8.89 38.77 19.82
C HIS A 312 -7.82 39.43 20.73
N LYS A 313 -6.63 38.83 20.76
CA LYS A 313 -5.50 39.35 21.55
C LYS A 313 -4.33 39.71 20.65
N THR A 314 -3.67 40.83 20.95
CA THR A 314 -2.44 41.19 20.26
C THR A 314 -1.39 40.10 20.44
N THR A 315 -0.96 39.50 19.33
CA THR A 315 -0.15 38.27 19.35
C THR A 315 1.15 38.44 18.58
N LEU A 316 2.28 38.09 19.20
CA LEU A 316 3.58 37.94 18.56
C LEU A 316 3.74 36.52 18.03
N GLY A 317 3.74 36.32 16.71
CA GLY A 317 4.06 35.05 16.09
C GLY A 317 5.56 34.92 15.85
N LEU A 318 6.12 33.76 16.21
CA LEU A 318 7.52 33.42 16.00
C LEU A 318 7.59 32.16 15.10
N ASP A 319 8.17 32.33 13.91
CA ASP A 319 8.47 31.23 12.99
C ASP A 319 9.93 30.80 13.17
N PRO A 320 10.19 29.63 13.81
CA PRO A 320 11.53 29.21 14.19
C PRO A 320 12.44 28.96 12.99
N GLY A 321 13.70 29.36 13.08
CA GLY A 321 14.70 29.09 12.05
C GLY A 321 16.13 29.29 12.54
N LEU A 322 17.01 28.30 12.29
CA LEU A 322 18.41 28.37 12.69
C LEU A 322 19.23 29.28 11.74
N ARG A 323 19.31 28.93 10.47
CA ARG A 323 20.17 29.59 9.48
C ARG A 323 19.60 30.91 8.97
N HIS A 324 18.30 30.94 8.73
CA HIS A 324 17.59 32.09 8.13
C HIS A 324 16.97 33.02 9.18
N GLY A 325 17.32 32.82 10.45
CA GLY A 325 16.80 33.59 11.58
C GLY A 325 15.37 33.21 11.97
N VAL A 326 14.93 33.71 13.11
CA VAL A 326 13.54 33.61 13.59
C VAL A 326 12.76 34.79 12.99
N LYS A 327 11.76 34.49 12.15
CA LYS A 327 10.86 35.52 11.62
C LYS A 327 9.82 35.82 12.68
N TYR A 328 9.46 37.06 12.81
CA TYR A 328 8.41 37.45 13.72
C TYR A 328 7.39 38.36 13.09
N ALA A 329 6.16 38.27 13.57
CA ALA A 329 5.09 39.20 13.24
C ALA A 329 4.26 39.51 14.48
N VAL A 330 4.03 40.80 14.76
CA VAL A 330 3.01 41.24 15.71
C VAL A 330 1.73 41.47 14.94
N VAL A 331 0.65 40.78 15.34
CA VAL A 331 -0.68 41.02 14.80
C VAL A 331 -1.61 41.57 15.87
N ASP A 332 -2.54 42.45 15.46
CA ASP A 332 -3.57 42.97 16.35
C ASP A 332 -4.67 41.93 16.66
N GLY A 333 -5.66 42.27 17.45
CA GLY A 333 -6.78 41.37 17.77
C GLY A 333 -7.65 40.95 16.60
N THR A 334 -7.51 41.59 15.43
CA THR A 334 -8.20 41.22 14.18
C THR A 334 -7.33 40.36 13.24
N GLY A 335 -6.08 40.15 13.63
CA GLY A 335 -5.10 39.40 12.80
C GLY A 335 -4.35 40.28 11.81
N GLU A 336 -4.51 41.60 11.83
CA GLU A 336 -3.78 42.53 10.94
C GLU A 336 -2.33 42.69 11.41
N PRO A 337 -1.32 42.57 10.54
CA PRO A 337 0.07 42.75 10.91
C PRO A 337 0.39 44.19 11.25
N LEU A 338 0.91 44.44 12.47
CA LEU A 338 1.35 45.73 12.96
C LEU A 338 2.87 45.93 12.75
N ARG A 339 3.65 44.86 12.95
CA ARG A 339 5.09 44.88 12.84
C ARG A 339 5.60 43.51 12.43
N VAL A 340 6.55 43.45 11.48
CA VAL A 340 7.19 42.24 11.05
C VAL A 340 8.71 42.39 10.99
N GLY A 341 9.43 41.27 11.10
CA GLY A 341 10.89 41.32 11.01
C GLY A 341 11.54 39.94 11.13
N THR A 342 12.87 39.95 11.18
CA THR A 342 13.67 38.74 11.37
C THR A 342 14.80 39.01 12.32
N VAL A 343 14.91 38.19 13.38
CA VAL A 343 15.99 38.23 14.34
C VAL A 343 16.91 37.01 14.22
N TYR A 344 18.17 37.16 14.59
CA TYR A 344 19.19 36.11 14.36
C TYR A 344 19.85 35.67 15.68
N PRO A 345 19.12 35.08 16.62
CA PRO A 345 19.66 34.69 17.91
C PRO A 345 20.67 33.54 17.87
N HIS A 346 20.59 32.69 16.81
CA HIS A 346 21.35 31.46 16.69
C HIS A 346 22.57 31.59 15.77
N ALA A 347 23.43 30.56 15.80
CA ALA A 347 24.55 30.46 14.86
C ALA A 347 24.06 30.54 13.40
N PRO A 348 24.81 31.18 12.48
CA PRO A 348 26.17 31.69 12.67
C PRO A 348 26.24 33.11 13.24
N ARG A 349 25.14 33.87 13.33
CA ARG A 349 25.17 35.28 13.73
C ARG A 349 25.22 35.50 15.24
N ASN A 350 24.61 34.61 16.04
CA ASN A 350 24.58 34.65 17.53
C ASN A 350 24.20 35.99 18.14
N GLN A 351 23.25 36.72 17.54
CA GLN A 351 22.80 38.05 17.92
C GLN A 351 21.69 37.96 19.02
N TRP A 352 21.90 37.17 20.06
CA TRP A 352 20.87 36.88 21.07
C TRP A 352 20.37 38.14 21.81
N ALA A 353 21.30 38.99 22.29
CA ALA A 353 20.92 40.21 23.02
C ALA A 353 20.23 41.26 22.12
N GLU A 354 20.57 41.31 20.84
CA GLU A 354 19.92 42.18 19.87
C GLU A 354 18.51 41.68 19.56
N ALA A 355 18.34 40.39 19.35
CA ALA A 355 17.04 39.75 19.18
C ALA A 355 16.09 40.03 20.36
N LEU A 356 16.58 39.87 21.60
CA LEU A 356 15.79 40.17 22.81
C LEU A 356 15.35 41.63 22.84
N ARG A 357 16.26 42.58 22.55
CA ARG A 357 15.94 44.03 22.53
C ARG A 357 14.89 44.35 21.47
N GLU A 358 15.03 43.82 20.29
CA GLU A 358 14.11 44.06 19.18
C GLU A 358 12.71 43.51 19.48
N LEU A 359 12.63 42.26 19.95
CA LEU A 359 11.34 41.62 20.32
C LEU A 359 10.70 42.32 21.53
N ALA A 360 11.49 42.75 22.55
CA ALA A 360 10.98 43.50 23.69
C ALA A 360 10.42 44.88 23.28
N ALA A 361 11.09 45.56 22.34
CA ALA A 361 10.58 46.82 21.79
C ALA A 361 9.25 46.59 21.06
N ALA A 362 9.15 45.56 20.22
CA ALA A 362 7.91 45.21 19.54
C ALA A 362 6.76 44.86 20.52
N CYS A 363 7.06 44.12 21.57
CA CYS A 363 6.06 43.78 22.57
C CYS A 363 5.51 44.99 23.31
N ARG A 364 6.38 45.95 23.71
CA ARG A 364 5.98 47.18 24.40
C ARG A 364 5.20 48.14 23.51
N GLU A 365 5.68 48.32 22.27
CA GLU A 365 5.09 49.25 21.29
C GLU A 365 3.64 48.88 20.97
N HIS A 366 3.35 47.58 20.88
CA HIS A 366 2.05 47.11 20.44
C HIS A 366 1.23 46.41 21.54
N GLY A 367 1.70 46.41 22.77
CA GLY A 367 0.96 45.81 23.90
C GLY A 367 0.69 44.32 23.70
N VAL A 368 1.73 43.54 23.32
CA VAL A 368 1.58 42.10 23.05
C VAL A 368 1.14 41.34 24.30
N GLU A 369 0.04 40.60 24.17
CA GLU A 369 -0.53 39.76 25.22
C GLU A 369 -0.13 38.30 25.12
N LEU A 370 0.08 37.80 23.86
CA LEU A 370 0.42 36.41 23.58
C LEU A 370 1.65 36.29 22.69
N ILE A 371 2.43 35.21 22.88
CA ILE A 371 3.51 34.78 22.00
C ILE A 371 3.17 33.41 21.46
N ALA A 372 2.93 33.33 20.18
CA ALA A 372 2.74 32.06 19.41
C ALA A 372 4.08 31.59 18.87
N ILE A 373 4.51 30.36 19.16
CA ILE A 373 5.77 29.80 18.73
C ILE A 373 5.47 28.58 17.84
N GLY A 374 5.93 28.60 16.59
CA GLY A 374 5.84 27.44 15.70
C GLY A 374 6.58 26.23 16.26
N ASN A 375 6.06 25.02 16.04
CA ASN A 375 6.63 23.77 16.58
C ASN A 375 7.68 23.10 15.65
N GLY A 376 8.22 23.78 14.66
CA GLY A 376 9.19 23.25 13.71
C GLY A 376 10.64 23.24 14.21
N THR A 377 11.55 23.20 13.23
CA THR A 377 13.00 23.17 13.51
C THR A 377 13.42 24.43 14.27
N ALA A 378 14.18 24.27 15.36
CA ALA A 378 14.59 25.33 16.28
C ALA A 378 13.47 25.84 17.23
N SER A 379 12.35 25.15 17.33
CA SER A 379 11.26 25.52 18.26
C SER A 379 11.73 25.60 19.72
N ARG A 380 12.58 24.67 20.18
CA ARG A 380 13.11 24.66 21.56
C ARG A 380 13.98 25.88 21.86
N GLU A 381 14.84 26.25 20.91
CA GLU A 381 15.71 27.41 21.01
C GLU A 381 14.88 28.71 20.99
N THR A 382 13.86 28.77 20.15
CA THR A 382 12.93 29.92 20.06
C THR A 382 12.06 30.00 21.33
N ASP A 383 11.65 28.87 21.91
CA ASP A 383 10.94 28.83 23.18
C ASP A 383 11.80 29.38 24.34
N LYS A 384 13.11 29.08 24.34
CA LYS A 384 14.06 29.66 25.29
C LYS A 384 14.17 31.18 25.12
N LEU A 385 14.28 31.67 23.87
CA LEU A 385 14.30 33.10 23.56
C LEU A 385 13.04 33.79 24.07
N ALA A 386 11.86 33.22 23.82
CA ALA A 386 10.59 33.75 24.31
C ALA A 386 10.51 33.74 25.85
N SER A 387 11.07 32.72 26.52
CA SER A 387 11.13 32.67 27.97
C SER A 387 11.99 33.79 28.56
N GLU A 388 13.14 34.09 27.97
CA GLU A 388 14.02 35.17 28.39
C GLU A 388 13.40 36.53 28.08
N LEU A 389 12.71 36.69 26.95
CA LEU A 389 11.94 37.89 26.59
C LEU A 389 10.87 38.21 27.66
N ILE A 390 10.08 37.21 28.03
CA ILE A 390 9.04 37.32 29.05
C ILE A 390 9.65 37.74 30.42
N ARG A 391 10.79 37.13 30.76
CA ARG A 391 11.50 37.50 32.02
C ARG A 391 11.98 38.95 31.97
N ALA A 392 12.62 39.38 30.90
CA ALA A 392 13.10 40.74 30.73
C ALA A 392 11.96 41.78 30.85
N LEU A 393 10.82 41.52 30.20
CA LEU A 393 9.64 42.40 30.27
C LEU A 393 9.09 42.51 31.70
N ARG A 394 9.07 41.42 32.46
CA ARG A 394 8.66 41.40 33.90
C ARG A 394 9.60 42.18 34.79
N GLU A 395 10.92 42.05 34.59
CA GLU A 395 11.94 42.77 35.34
C GLU A 395 11.86 44.29 35.12
N GLU A 396 11.39 44.72 33.97
CA GLU A 396 11.10 46.12 33.59
C GLU A 396 9.76 46.61 34.16
N GLY A 397 8.95 45.75 34.80
CA GLY A 397 7.63 46.09 35.33
C GLY A 397 6.52 46.17 34.28
N ALA A 398 6.77 45.70 33.06
CA ALA A 398 5.78 45.62 31.98
C ALA A 398 4.85 44.40 32.15
N GLU A 399 3.64 44.53 31.64
CA GLU A 399 2.73 43.37 31.50
C GLU A 399 3.36 42.33 30.56
N ALA A 400 3.62 41.12 31.07
CA ALA A 400 4.38 40.14 30.34
C ALA A 400 3.44 39.17 29.61
N PRO A 401 3.64 38.95 28.28
CA PRO A 401 2.82 38.06 27.51
C PRO A 401 2.92 36.60 27.95
N GLN A 402 1.87 35.81 27.66
CA GLN A 402 1.90 34.35 27.80
C GLN A 402 2.38 33.72 26.50
N LYS A 403 3.21 32.66 26.58
CA LYS A 403 3.67 31.95 25.42
C LYS A 403 2.93 30.63 25.21
N VAL A 404 2.65 30.29 23.95
CA VAL A 404 1.98 29.04 23.54
C VAL A 404 2.69 28.51 22.29
N THR A 405 2.98 27.22 22.29
CA THR A 405 3.47 26.56 21.08
C THR A 405 2.28 26.15 20.21
N VAL A 406 2.30 26.51 18.94
CA VAL A 406 1.26 26.19 17.95
C VAL A 406 1.81 25.35 16.83
N SER A 407 0.95 24.55 16.20
CA SER A 407 1.35 23.77 15.02
C SER A 407 1.64 24.69 13.83
N GLU A 408 2.81 24.55 13.23
CA GLU A 408 3.15 25.24 11.97
C GLU A 408 2.83 24.40 10.71
N ALA A 409 2.16 23.24 10.89
CA ALA A 409 1.81 22.35 9.78
C ALA A 409 1.11 23.11 8.64
N GLY A 410 1.63 22.98 7.41
CA GLY A 410 1.11 23.69 6.24
C GLY A 410 1.39 25.22 6.18
N ALA A 411 2.03 25.84 7.18
CA ALA A 411 2.30 27.28 7.15
C ALA A 411 3.15 27.71 5.96
N SER A 412 4.14 26.90 5.57
CA SER A 412 4.98 27.14 4.39
C SER A 412 4.17 27.07 3.08
N VAL A 413 3.18 26.18 3.00
CA VAL A 413 2.30 26.07 1.82
C VAL A 413 1.38 27.27 1.74
N TYR A 414 0.78 27.68 2.86
CA TYR A 414 -0.03 28.89 2.93
C TYR A 414 0.78 30.12 2.51
N SER A 415 1.95 30.36 3.10
CA SER A 415 2.77 31.56 2.84
C SER A 415 3.13 31.76 1.36
N ALA A 416 3.28 30.68 0.62
CA ALA A 416 3.57 30.67 -0.81
C ALA A 416 2.31 30.67 -1.71
N SER A 417 1.10 30.57 -1.13
CA SER A 417 -0.14 30.49 -1.87
C SER A 417 -0.58 31.82 -2.49
N ALA A 418 -1.41 31.75 -3.55
CA ALA A 418 -2.05 32.92 -4.14
C ALA A 418 -2.96 33.64 -3.14
N LEU A 419 -3.61 32.90 -2.23
CA LEU A 419 -4.45 33.46 -1.18
C LEU A 419 -3.63 34.33 -0.21
N ALA A 420 -2.49 33.82 0.28
CA ALA A 420 -1.60 34.60 1.15
C ALA A 420 -1.01 35.82 0.43
N ALA A 421 -0.75 35.73 -0.86
CA ALA A 421 -0.31 36.88 -1.67
C ALA A 421 -1.40 37.96 -1.78
N ALA A 422 -2.66 37.56 -1.85
CA ALA A 422 -3.80 38.48 -1.91
C ALA A 422 -4.11 39.09 -0.53
N GLU A 423 -4.00 38.28 0.56
CA GLU A 423 -4.25 38.75 1.95
C GLU A 423 -3.11 39.64 2.49
N LEU A 424 -1.89 39.41 2.06
CA LEU A 424 -0.68 40.05 2.57
C LEU A 424 0.23 40.50 1.42
N PRO A 425 -0.24 41.41 0.53
CA PRO A 425 0.46 41.78 -0.67
C PRO A 425 1.80 42.50 -0.40
N ASP A 426 1.90 43.28 0.68
CA ASP A 426 3.04 44.06 1.07
C ASP A 426 4.12 43.29 1.83
N TYR A 427 3.89 42.00 2.12
CA TYR A 427 4.78 41.18 2.93
C TYR A 427 5.43 40.06 2.10
N ASP A 428 6.70 39.84 2.38
CA ASP A 428 7.46 38.73 1.80
C ASP A 428 6.96 37.37 2.30
N VAL A 429 7.10 36.34 1.44
CA VAL A 429 6.72 34.94 1.75
C VAL A 429 7.31 34.47 3.09
N THR A 430 8.51 34.93 3.45
CA THR A 430 9.21 34.50 4.66
C THR A 430 8.54 34.99 5.95
N VAL A 431 7.90 36.15 5.94
CA VAL A 431 7.20 36.69 7.13
C VAL A 431 5.73 36.32 7.20
N ARG A 432 5.10 35.99 6.07
CA ARG A 432 3.71 35.49 6.02
C ARG A 432 3.51 34.24 6.91
N GLY A 433 4.56 33.41 7.05
CA GLY A 433 4.58 32.27 7.97
C GLY A 433 4.39 32.67 9.43
N ALA A 434 5.13 33.71 9.88
CA ALA A 434 5.01 34.23 11.24
C ALA A 434 3.63 34.87 11.52
N VAL A 435 3.06 35.56 10.52
CA VAL A 435 1.67 36.08 10.61
C VAL A 435 0.68 34.94 10.77
N SER A 436 0.81 33.88 9.95
CA SER A 436 -0.05 32.70 10.05
C SER A 436 0.05 32.01 11.43
N ILE A 437 1.26 31.89 11.97
CA ILE A 437 1.48 31.30 13.29
C ILE A 437 0.76 32.12 14.38
N ALA A 438 0.82 33.46 14.31
CA ALA A 438 0.11 34.33 15.24
C ALA A 438 -1.43 34.16 15.11
N ARG A 439 -1.96 34.23 13.89
CA ARG A 439 -3.39 34.06 13.62
C ARG A 439 -3.93 32.69 14.01
N ARG A 440 -3.13 31.62 13.90
CA ARG A 440 -3.50 30.27 14.36
C ARG A 440 -3.71 30.17 15.87
N LEU A 441 -3.01 30.99 16.65
CA LEU A 441 -3.29 31.05 18.09
C LEU A 441 -4.59 31.79 18.37
N GLN A 442 -4.88 32.85 17.62
CA GLN A 442 -6.12 33.63 17.76
C GLN A 442 -7.35 32.81 17.34
N ASP A 443 -7.33 32.22 16.16
CA ASP A 443 -8.40 31.37 15.59
C ASP A 443 -7.80 30.26 14.70
N PRO A 444 -7.56 29.07 15.26
CA PRO A 444 -6.99 27.95 14.51
C PRO A 444 -7.80 27.55 13.29
N LEU A 445 -9.14 27.52 13.43
CA LEU A 445 -10.02 27.08 12.35
C LEU A 445 -10.00 28.05 11.16
N ALA A 446 -10.16 29.34 11.43
CA ALA A 446 -10.18 30.37 10.38
C ALA A 446 -8.88 30.40 9.56
N GLU A 447 -7.75 30.08 10.18
CA GLU A 447 -6.45 30.05 9.51
C GLU A 447 -6.17 28.74 8.77
N LEU A 448 -6.49 27.60 9.38
CA LEU A 448 -6.18 26.28 8.82
C LEU A 448 -7.08 25.88 7.65
N VAL A 449 -8.33 26.37 7.59
CA VAL A 449 -9.22 26.12 6.43
C VAL A 449 -8.73 26.75 5.13
N LYS A 450 -7.76 27.67 5.19
CA LYS A 450 -7.09 28.26 4.03
C LYS A 450 -6.11 27.30 3.33
N ILE A 451 -5.81 26.17 3.96
CA ILE A 451 -4.79 25.22 3.51
C ILE A 451 -5.46 23.94 3.06
N ASP A 452 -5.06 23.42 1.89
CA ASP A 452 -5.49 22.11 1.45
C ASP A 452 -5.13 21.06 2.52
N PRO A 453 -6.06 20.22 2.98
CA PRO A 453 -5.81 19.19 3.98
C PRO A 453 -4.63 18.28 3.63
N GLN A 454 -4.41 17.96 2.35
CA GLN A 454 -3.26 17.17 1.90
C GLN A 454 -1.91 17.85 2.18
N SER A 455 -1.90 19.17 2.27
CA SER A 455 -0.70 19.96 2.56
C SER A 455 -0.45 20.16 4.05
N ILE A 456 -1.40 19.74 4.91
CA ILE A 456 -1.24 19.76 6.36
C ILE A 456 -0.56 18.45 6.76
N GLY A 457 0.75 18.48 7.02
CA GLY A 457 1.57 17.31 7.31
C GLY A 457 1.37 16.72 8.71
N VAL A 458 0.17 16.26 9.03
CA VAL A 458 -0.19 15.68 10.34
C VAL A 458 -0.47 14.18 10.32
N GLY A 459 -0.44 13.56 9.14
CA GLY A 459 -0.61 12.11 8.96
C GLY A 459 0.69 11.34 9.13
N GLN A 460 0.58 10.11 9.60
CA GLN A 460 1.65 9.13 9.50
C GLN A 460 1.68 8.59 8.08
N TYR A 461 2.85 8.67 7.40
CA TYR A 461 3.00 8.18 6.03
C TYR A 461 1.97 8.74 5.04
N GLN A 462 1.57 9.99 5.22
CA GLN A 462 0.56 10.68 4.42
C GLN A 462 0.86 10.64 2.90
N HIS A 463 2.14 10.57 2.51
CA HIS A 463 2.57 10.47 1.11
C HIS A 463 2.37 9.06 0.50
N ASP A 464 2.10 8.06 1.31
CA ASP A 464 1.95 6.66 0.91
C ASP A 464 0.47 6.24 0.80
N VAL A 465 -0.44 7.16 1.14
CA VAL A 465 -1.90 6.96 1.06
C VAL A 465 -2.41 7.61 -0.23
N PRO A 466 -3.32 6.96 -0.97
CA PRO A 466 -3.96 7.58 -2.14
C PRO A 466 -4.66 8.90 -1.77
N PRO A 467 -4.61 9.92 -2.64
CA PRO A 467 -5.24 11.22 -2.41
C PRO A 467 -6.76 11.14 -2.33
#